data_5f3c97b6ef909a2e6b2f0bbf2de0a1a0
#
_entry.id   5f3c97b6ef909a2e6b2f0bbf2de0a1a0
#
_cell.length_a   1.000
_cell.length_b   1.000
_cell.length_c   1.000
_cell.angle_alpha   90.00
_cell.angle_beta   90.00
_cell.angle_gamma   90.00
#
_symmetry.space_group_name_H-M   'P 1'
#
loop_
_entity.id
_entity.type
_entity.pdbx_description
1 polymer ?
#
loop_
_entity_poly.entity_id
_entity_poly.type
_entity_poly.pdbx_seq_one_letter_code
_entity_poly.pdbx_strand_id
1 'polypeptide(L)'
;MLPENFDETWEEVPIINLHEQYGRLISYALPCPNITPRQFLAHSRGLPRFYWESGHEAIALAGCGVAVELIAYQDRFNHIESQARELFSNAVFATGEGIAPPFAKPHLFGGFSFRDDFIPDEAWADFLPAQFILPHYQLLKMGDDCWLTINTHISADETPRQLMRELDTALRAKLAELAKPIPPLPDAPKTTDIRYPMPYDVWEERLNSAIEKMKAGMLKKVVLSRVCEAKFAHPIDVDLALDFLAKQYPETIRFLFEPRPHHAFYGSTPELLAHVDGTSLRTMALAGSIRRGKTADETAQLADELRRSAKDRYEHQLVVDKIRERLIPLTHELRIGETDVMPLSNIQHLHTPISGELRQTCGILPIIEALHPTPALGGDPQHIAMALIADLEPVPRGWFASPIGWIDGALNGQFAVGIRSGVTQHDRAWLYAGAGIVSESDPRKEWDEINLKFRPMMGALGIEK
;
A
#
# COMPACT_ATOMS: atom_id res chain seq x y z
N MET A 1 46.31 -5.92 -9.00
CA MET A 1 45.95 -6.49 -10.30
C MET A 1 44.63 -7.23 -10.07
N LEU A 2 43.52 -6.54 -10.32
CA LEU A 2 42.18 -7.14 -10.40
C LEU A 2 41.99 -7.60 -11.84
N PRO A 3 41.35 -8.74 -12.11
CA PRO A 3 41.11 -9.18 -13.49
C PRO A 3 40.03 -8.28 -14.12
N GLU A 4 40.41 -7.61 -15.20
CA GLU A 4 39.50 -7.00 -16.18
C GLU A 4 38.81 -8.13 -16.95
N ASN A 5 37.51 -8.00 -17.15
CA ASN A 5 36.54 -8.73 -17.98
C ASN A 5 35.48 -9.48 -17.18
N PHE A 6 34.48 -8.70 -16.71
CA PHE A 6 33.10 -9.19 -16.56
C PHE A 6 32.29 -8.59 -17.71
N ASP A 7 32.32 -9.24 -18.84
CA ASP A 7 31.36 -9.05 -19.92
C ASP A 7 30.18 -9.98 -19.62
N GLU A 8 29.36 -9.62 -18.63
CA GLU A 8 28.09 -10.29 -18.38
C GLU A 8 27.06 -9.71 -19.34
N THR A 9 26.93 -10.36 -20.50
CA THR A 9 25.68 -10.33 -21.25
C THR A 9 24.62 -10.93 -20.35
N TRP A 10 23.83 -10.08 -19.68
CA TRP A 10 22.62 -10.48 -19.01
C TRP A 10 21.68 -11.03 -20.09
N GLU A 11 21.53 -12.35 -20.16
CA GLU A 11 20.48 -12.97 -20.95
C GLU A 11 19.15 -12.34 -20.48
N GLU A 12 18.41 -11.80 -21.43
CA GLU A 12 17.06 -11.28 -21.18
C GLU A 12 16.32 -12.41 -20.43
N VAL A 13 15.86 -12.11 -19.21
CA VAL A 13 15.01 -13.05 -18.47
C VAL A 13 13.83 -13.32 -19.38
N PRO A 14 13.60 -14.57 -19.81
CA PRO A 14 12.57 -14.87 -20.78
C PRO A 14 11.23 -14.40 -20.22
N ILE A 15 10.47 -13.63 -21.01
CA ILE A 15 9.08 -13.28 -20.70
C ILE A 15 8.37 -14.61 -20.50
N ILE A 16 8.02 -14.91 -19.25
CA ILE A 16 7.34 -16.17 -18.90
C ILE A 16 5.98 -16.09 -19.57
N ASN A 17 5.71 -16.97 -20.52
CA ASN A 17 4.39 -17.11 -21.10
C ASN A 17 3.46 -17.70 -20.02
N LEU A 18 2.68 -16.86 -19.38
CA LEU A 18 1.79 -17.26 -18.29
C LEU A 18 0.76 -18.31 -18.73
N HIS A 19 0.34 -18.30 -20.00
CA HIS A 19 -0.60 -19.30 -20.53
C HIS A 19 0.06 -20.70 -20.66
N GLU A 20 1.34 -20.75 -20.97
CA GLU A 20 2.08 -22.02 -21.00
C GLU A 20 2.35 -22.55 -19.58
N GLN A 21 2.57 -21.64 -18.63
CA GLN A 21 2.88 -22.02 -17.25
C GLN A 21 1.62 -22.36 -16.43
N TYR A 22 0.53 -21.57 -16.57
CA TYR A 22 -0.64 -21.69 -15.71
C TYR A 22 -1.92 -22.12 -16.43
N GLY A 23 -1.96 -22.14 -17.76
CA GLY A 23 -3.18 -22.38 -18.51
C GLY A 23 -4.12 -21.14 -18.49
N ARG A 24 -5.42 -21.37 -18.70
CA ARG A 24 -6.43 -20.30 -18.76
C ARG A 24 -7.02 -20.03 -17.40
N LEU A 25 -7.07 -18.75 -16.99
CA LEU A 25 -7.70 -18.35 -15.73
C LEU A 25 -9.23 -18.56 -15.80
N ILE A 26 -9.77 -19.18 -14.77
CA ILE A 26 -11.20 -19.30 -14.53
C ILE A 26 -11.52 -18.73 -13.15
N SER A 27 -12.54 -17.88 -13.08
CA SER A 27 -13.11 -17.34 -11.86
C SER A 27 -14.58 -17.67 -11.77
N TYR A 28 -15.00 -18.16 -10.62
CA TYR A 28 -16.38 -18.49 -10.33
C TYR A 28 -16.85 -17.78 -9.07
N ALA A 29 -17.99 -17.09 -9.12
CA ALA A 29 -18.47 -16.24 -8.05
C ALA A 29 -19.86 -16.63 -7.55
N LEU A 30 -20.10 -16.49 -6.25
CA LEU A 30 -21.38 -16.62 -5.59
C LEU A 30 -21.65 -15.42 -4.67
N PRO A 31 -22.92 -14.97 -4.55
CA PRO A 31 -23.26 -13.95 -3.56
C PRO A 31 -23.12 -14.50 -2.13
N CYS A 32 -22.63 -13.64 -1.22
CA CYS A 32 -22.41 -14.01 0.19
C CYS A 32 -22.75 -12.87 1.18
N PRO A 33 -24.01 -12.41 1.24
CA PRO A 33 -24.40 -11.16 1.89
C PRO A 33 -24.08 -11.09 3.39
N ASN A 34 -23.87 -12.23 4.05
CA ASN A 34 -23.67 -12.29 5.50
C ASN A 34 -22.21 -12.49 5.93
N ILE A 35 -21.27 -12.52 5.00
CA ILE A 35 -19.84 -12.70 5.31
C ILE A 35 -19.16 -11.34 5.42
N THR A 36 -18.43 -11.14 6.50
CA THR A 36 -17.63 -9.93 6.70
C THR A 36 -16.16 -10.16 6.33
N PRO A 37 -15.42 -9.12 5.92
CA PRO A 37 -13.97 -9.24 5.69
C PRO A 37 -13.22 -9.77 6.91
N ARG A 38 -13.64 -9.38 8.11
CA ARG A 38 -13.06 -9.90 9.37
C ARG A 38 -13.25 -11.41 9.53
N GLN A 39 -14.46 -11.94 9.24
CA GLN A 39 -14.68 -13.38 9.23
C GLN A 39 -13.79 -14.08 8.23
N PHE A 40 -13.72 -13.54 7.00
CA PHE A 40 -12.90 -14.10 5.94
C PHE A 40 -11.43 -14.20 6.35
N LEU A 41 -10.83 -13.10 6.86
CA LEU A 41 -9.44 -13.08 7.30
C LEU A 41 -9.19 -14.04 8.46
N ALA A 42 -10.08 -14.10 9.47
CA ALA A 42 -9.93 -14.96 10.62
C ALA A 42 -9.94 -16.46 10.25
N HIS A 43 -10.78 -16.86 9.29
CA HIS A 43 -10.83 -18.23 8.77
C HIS A 43 -9.73 -18.54 7.74
N SER A 44 -8.92 -17.54 7.37
CA SER A 44 -7.82 -17.68 6.43
C SER A 44 -6.43 -17.66 7.09
N ARG A 45 -6.35 -17.69 8.43
CA ARG A 45 -5.09 -17.75 9.17
C ARG A 45 -4.25 -18.96 8.76
N GLY A 46 -2.94 -18.76 8.66
CA GLY A 46 -2.02 -19.80 8.22
C GLY A 46 -1.90 -19.97 6.70
N LEU A 47 -2.60 -19.11 5.93
CA LEU A 47 -2.48 -18.99 4.48
C LEU A 47 -1.90 -17.60 4.13
N PRO A 48 -1.37 -17.39 2.93
CA PRO A 48 -1.18 -16.06 2.38
C PRO A 48 -2.49 -15.28 2.43
N ARG A 49 -2.48 -14.01 2.90
CA ARG A 49 -3.69 -13.20 3.07
C ARG A 49 -3.49 -11.79 2.56
N PHE A 50 -4.57 -11.23 2.00
CA PHE A 50 -4.59 -9.91 1.40
C PHE A 50 -5.84 -9.18 1.85
N TYR A 51 -5.71 -7.89 2.11
CA TYR A 51 -6.84 -7.08 2.53
C TYR A 51 -6.68 -5.64 2.08
N TRP A 52 -7.81 -5.05 1.68
CA TRP A 52 -7.97 -3.65 1.36
C TRP A 52 -9.34 -3.19 1.80
N GLU A 53 -9.42 -2.07 2.51
CA GLU A 53 -10.68 -1.44 2.86
C GLU A 53 -10.51 0.06 2.89
N SER A 54 -11.34 0.77 2.11
CA SER A 54 -11.42 2.22 2.13
C SER A 54 -12.49 2.67 3.11
N GLY A 55 -12.10 3.50 4.10
CA GLY A 55 -13.06 4.09 5.04
C GLY A 55 -14.05 5.08 4.39
N HIS A 56 -13.73 5.58 3.20
CA HIS A 56 -14.53 6.57 2.49
C HIS A 56 -15.42 5.99 1.38
N GLU A 57 -15.11 4.82 0.85
CA GLU A 57 -15.73 4.28 -0.38
C GLU A 57 -16.59 3.04 -0.16
N ALA A 58 -16.90 2.65 1.04
CA ALA A 58 -17.70 1.47 1.36
C ALA A 58 -17.29 0.20 0.56
N ILE A 59 -16.01 0.10 0.18
CA ILE A 59 -15.42 -1.03 -0.54
C ILE A 59 -14.46 -1.78 0.38
N ALA A 60 -14.58 -3.10 0.41
CA ALA A 60 -13.64 -3.98 1.07
C ALA A 60 -13.34 -5.20 0.22
N LEU A 61 -12.06 -5.51 0.07
CA LEU A 61 -11.54 -6.64 -0.66
C LEU A 61 -10.69 -7.48 0.29
N ALA A 62 -10.91 -8.79 0.35
CA ALA A 62 -10.06 -9.71 1.10
C ALA A 62 -9.73 -10.93 0.25
N GLY A 63 -8.52 -11.44 0.38
CA GLY A 63 -8.06 -12.60 -0.39
C GLY A 63 -7.29 -13.59 0.47
N CYS A 64 -7.33 -14.88 0.11
CA CYS A 64 -6.46 -15.88 0.72
C CYS A 64 -6.03 -16.96 -0.27
N GLY A 65 -4.85 -17.53 0.01
CA GLY A 65 -4.18 -18.45 -0.89
C GLY A 65 -3.63 -17.74 -2.14
N VAL A 66 -2.98 -18.47 -3.00
CA VAL A 66 -2.36 -17.96 -4.23
C VAL A 66 -2.86 -18.77 -5.42
N ALA A 67 -3.56 -18.14 -6.35
CA ALA A 67 -3.87 -18.73 -7.65
C ALA A 67 -2.82 -18.36 -8.70
N VAL A 68 -2.39 -17.10 -8.72
CA VAL A 68 -1.32 -16.57 -9.58
C VAL A 68 -0.48 -15.58 -8.81
N GLU A 69 0.81 -15.56 -9.08
CA GLU A 69 1.75 -14.57 -8.59
C GLU A 69 2.46 -13.91 -9.79
N LEU A 70 2.38 -12.57 -9.87
CA LEU A 70 3.09 -11.76 -10.85
C LEU A 70 4.27 -11.07 -10.18
N ILE A 71 5.45 -11.15 -10.77
CA ILE A 71 6.69 -10.63 -10.21
C ILE A 71 7.45 -9.84 -11.26
N ALA A 72 8.06 -8.72 -10.85
CA ALA A 72 8.98 -7.98 -11.68
C ALA A 72 10.12 -7.38 -10.86
N TYR A 73 11.34 -7.43 -11.40
CA TYR A 73 12.54 -6.89 -10.76
C TYR A 73 13.00 -5.58 -11.39
N GLN A 74 12.90 -5.45 -12.70
CA GLN A 74 13.25 -4.26 -13.48
C GLN A 74 12.06 -3.83 -14.31
N ASP A 75 12.02 -2.56 -14.72
CA ASP A 75 10.88 -1.98 -15.47
C ASP A 75 9.52 -2.42 -14.88
N ARG A 76 9.44 -2.35 -13.59
CA ARG A 76 8.50 -3.08 -12.74
C ARG A 76 7.05 -2.80 -13.08
N PHE A 77 6.72 -1.55 -13.39
CA PHE A 77 5.35 -1.13 -13.70
C PHE A 77 4.89 -1.69 -15.03
N ASN A 78 5.72 -1.59 -16.06
CA ASN A 78 5.41 -2.11 -17.40
C ASN A 78 5.35 -3.65 -17.43
N HIS A 79 6.26 -4.32 -16.72
CA HIS A 79 6.25 -5.79 -16.63
C HIS A 79 5.02 -6.31 -15.90
N ILE A 80 4.62 -5.72 -14.77
CA ILE A 80 3.38 -6.10 -14.06
C ILE A 80 2.16 -5.80 -14.93
N GLU A 81 2.13 -4.66 -15.64
CA GLU A 81 1.02 -4.34 -16.55
C GLU A 81 0.88 -5.39 -17.66
N SER A 82 1.99 -5.75 -18.30
CA SER A 82 2.01 -6.75 -19.37
C SER A 82 1.52 -8.11 -18.87
N GLN A 83 2.03 -8.58 -17.73
CA GLN A 83 1.62 -9.85 -17.12
C GLN A 83 0.14 -9.83 -16.71
N ALA A 84 -0.35 -8.73 -16.12
CA ALA A 84 -1.75 -8.60 -15.72
C ALA A 84 -2.68 -8.59 -16.97
N ARG A 85 -2.29 -7.88 -18.03
CA ARG A 85 -3.00 -7.83 -19.29
C ARG A 85 -3.07 -9.21 -19.94
N GLU A 86 -1.98 -9.95 -19.97
CA GLU A 86 -1.93 -11.32 -20.45
C GLU A 86 -2.83 -12.24 -19.63
N LEU A 87 -2.73 -12.21 -18.29
CA LEU A 87 -3.53 -13.03 -17.38
C LEU A 87 -5.03 -12.88 -17.61
N PHE A 88 -5.50 -11.64 -17.77
CA PHE A 88 -6.93 -11.35 -17.91
C PHE A 88 -7.46 -11.44 -19.35
N SER A 89 -6.60 -11.44 -20.37
CA SER A 89 -7.00 -11.39 -21.78
C SER A 89 -7.91 -12.56 -22.20
N ASN A 90 -7.68 -13.75 -21.66
CA ASN A 90 -8.42 -14.98 -21.97
C ASN A 90 -9.17 -15.55 -20.75
N ALA A 91 -9.30 -14.76 -19.68
CA ALA A 91 -9.95 -15.20 -18.45
C ALA A 91 -11.45 -15.45 -18.67
N VAL A 92 -11.97 -16.49 -18.01
CA VAL A 92 -13.40 -16.82 -17.99
C VAL A 92 -13.98 -16.44 -16.64
N PHE A 93 -15.01 -15.61 -16.66
CA PHE A 93 -15.75 -15.24 -15.47
C PHE A 93 -17.14 -15.86 -15.50
N ALA A 94 -17.50 -16.62 -14.47
CA ALA A 94 -18.79 -17.26 -14.35
C ALA A 94 -19.41 -17.04 -12.98
N THR A 95 -20.72 -17.16 -12.90
CA THR A 95 -21.48 -17.07 -11.65
C THR A 95 -22.43 -18.24 -11.53
N GLY A 96 -22.63 -18.70 -10.30
CA GLY A 96 -23.62 -19.75 -10.01
C GLY A 96 -25.03 -19.21 -9.85
N GLU A 97 -25.16 -17.92 -9.48
CA GLU A 97 -26.45 -17.29 -9.23
C GLU A 97 -26.43 -15.83 -9.70
N GLY A 98 -27.47 -15.43 -10.46
CA GLY A 98 -27.64 -14.05 -10.91
C GLY A 98 -26.55 -13.57 -11.89
N ILE A 99 -26.42 -12.25 -11.99
CA ILE A 99 -25.37 -11.56 -12.77
C ILE A 99 -24.40 -10.94 -11.77
N ALA A 100 -23.16 -11.40 -11.79
CA ALA A 100 -22.13 -10.79 -10.95
C ALA A 100 -21.84 -9.35 -11.43
N PRO A 101 -21.83 -8.38 -10.51
CA PRO A 101 -21.45 -7.02 -10.83
C PRO A 101 -19.97 -6.95 -11.23
N PRO A 102 -19.53 -5.92 -11.94
CA PRO A 102 -18.12 -5.77 -12.36
C PRO A 102 -17.11 -5.92 -11.22
N PHE A 103 -17.41 -5.40 -10.03
CA PHE A 103 -16.53 -5.50 -8.86
C PHE A 103 -16.38 -6.92 -8.29
N ALA A 104 -17.28 -7.87 -8.62
CA ALA A 104 -17.16 -9.27 -8.21
C ALA A 104 -16.14 -10.06 -9.05
N LYS A 105 -15.55 -9.44 -10.10
CA LYS A 105 -14.47 -10.04 -10.87
C LYS A 105 -13.18 -10.12 -10.07
N PRO A 106 -12.21 -10.98 -10.48
CA PRO A 106 -10.97 -11.14 -9.75
C PRO A 106 -10.10 -9.87 -9.73
N HIS A 107 -9.40 -9.67 -8.62
CA HIS A 107 -8.48 -8.57 -8.38
C HIS A 107 -7.11 -9.11 -7.99
N LEU A 108 -6.06 -8.56 -8.58
CA LEU A 108 -4.69 -8.72 -8.14
C LEU A 108 -4.43 -7.77 -6.96
N PHE A 109 -3.82 -8.26 -5.89
CA PHE A 109 -3.35 -7.47 -4.75
C PHE A 109 -1.84 -7.41 -4.77
N GLY A 110 -1.27 -6.26 -4.53
CA GLY A 110 0.18 -6.16 -4.51
C GLY A 110 0.70 -4.75 -4.35
N GLY A 111 1.98 -4.62 -4.61
CA GLY A 111 2.68 -3.36 -4.52
C GLY A 111 4.08 -3.42 -5.07
N PHE A 112 4.79 -2.34 -4.82
CA PHE A 112 6.15 -2.12 -5.31
C PHE A 112 7.06 -1.75 -4.13
N SER A 113 8.35 -1.98 -4.28
CA SER A 113 9.35 -1.41 -3.38
C SER A 113 9.51 0.09 -3.61
N PHE A 114 9.99 0.83 -2.60
CA PHE A 114 10.23 2.28 -2.70
C PHE A 114 11.30 2.62 -3.75
N ARG A 115 12.32 1.80 -3.88
CA ARG A 115 13.42 1.98 -4.83
C ARG A 115 13.47 0.85 -5.85
N ASP A 116 13.98 1.16 -7.05
CA ASP A 116 14.13 0.19 -8.13
C ASP A 116 15.25 -0.81 -7.87
N ASP A 117 16.29 -0.40 -7.13
CA ASP A 117 17.43 -1.20 -6.72
C ASP A 117 17.21 -1.92 -5.38
N PHE A 118 15.95 -2.17 -5.01
CA PHE A 118 15.60 -2.85 -3.76
C PHE A 118 16.09 -4.30 -3.76
N ILE A 119 16.84 -4.65 -2.72
CA ILE A 119 17.25 -6.02 -2.41
C ILE A 119 16.55 -6.42 -1.12
N PRO A 120 15.73 -7.49 -1.11
CA PRO A 120 15.10 -7.98 0.11
C PRO A 120 16.13 -8.29 1.21
N ASP A 121 15.86 -7.79 2.40
CA ASP A 121 16.64 -8.05 3.59
C ASP A 121 15.79 -8.71 4.69
N GLU A 122 16.33 -8.80 5.90
CA GLU A 122 15.70 -9.45 7.06
C GLU A 122 14.22 -9.06 7.25
N ALA A 123 13.93 -7.77 7.29
CA ALA A 123 12.56 -7.24 7.47
C ALA A 123 11.66 -7.52 6.27
N TRP A 124 12.23 -7.61 5.08
CA TRP A 124 11.53 -7.70 3.81
C TRP A 124 11.82 -8.98 3.01
N ALA A 125 12.31 -10.02 3.66
CA ALA A 125 12.83 -11.24 3.00
C ALA A 125 11.85 -11.93 2.04
N ASP A 126 10.54 -11.83 2.28
CA ASP A 126 9.49 -12.42 1.43
C ASP A 126 8.79 -11.38 0.53
N PHE A 127 9.32 -10.15 0.44
CA PHE A 127 8.78 -9.08 -0.38
C PHE A 127 9.69 -8.81 -1.57
N LEU A 128 9.14 -8.81 -2.77
CA LEU A 128 9.88 -8.59 -4.01
C LEU A 128 9.77 -7.13 -4.48
N PRO A 129 10.65 -6.68 -5.41
CA PRO A 129 10.59 -5.31 -5.93
C PRO A 129 9.23 -4.91 -6.52
N ALA A 130 8.55 -5.83 -7.20
CA ALA A 130 7.13 -5.75 -7.52
C ALA A 130 6.53 -7.14 -7.39
N GLN A 131 5.41 -7.24 -6.68
CA GLN A 131 4.76 -8.51 -6.40
C GLN A 131 3.25 -8.31 -6.33
N PHE A 132 2.53 -9.06 -7.17
CA PHE A 132 1.07 -9.04 -7.21
C PHE A 132 0.54 -10.46 -7.16
N ILE A 133 -0.49 -10.67 -6.36
CA ILE A 133 -1.08 -11.99 -6.17
C ILE A 133 -2.57 -11.92 -6.53
N LEU A 134 -2.99 -12.86 -7.37
CA LEU A 134 -4.39 -13.21 -7.53
C LEU A 134 -4.71 -14.27 -6.47
N PRO A 135 -5.52 -13.96 -5.45
CA PRO A 135 -5.85 -14.92 -4.42
C PRO A 135 -6.67 -16.09 -4.96
N HIS A 136 -6.50 -17.26 -4.37
CA HIS A 136 -7.34 -18.42 -4.70
C HIS A 136 -8.80 -18.18 -4.32
N TYR A 137 -9.07 -17.63 -3.12
CA TYR A 137 -10.39 -17.14 -2.73
C TYR A 137 -10.36 -15.63 -2.50
N GLN A 138 -11.39 -14.93 -3.00
CA GLN A 138 -11.59 -13.49 -2.79
C GLN A 138 -12.98 -13.22 -2.25
N LEU A 139 -13.07 -12.41 -1.20
CA LEU A 139 -14.28 -11.75 -0.73
C LEU A 139 -14.27 -10.31 -1.22
N LEU A 140 -15.34 -9.92 -1.89
CA LEU A 140 -15.50 -8.60 -2.49
C LEU A 140 -16.79 -7.99 -1.97
N LYS A 141 -16.68 -6.87 -1.25
CA LYS A 141 -17.83 -6.17 -0.66
C LYS A 141 -17.87 -4.73 -1.16
N MET A 142 -19.04 -4.28 -1.62
CA MET A 142 -19.33 -2.91 -1.99
C MET A 142 -20.71 -2.52 -1.47
N GLY A 143 -20.74 -1.64 -0.47
CA GLY A 143 -22.00 -1.35 0.24
C GLY A 143 -22.58 -2.60 0.89
N ASP A 144 -23.81 -2.94 0.53
CA ASP A 144 -24.51 -4.14 1.02
C ASP A 144 -24.22 -5.39 0.17
N ASP A 145 -23.71 -5.21 -1.06
CA ASP A 145 -23.38 -6.32 -1.95
C ASP A 145 -22.08 -6.99 -1.51
N CYS A 146 -22.12 -8.32 -1.43
CA CYS A 146 -20.96 -9.14 -1.07
C CYS A 146 -20.89 -10.39 -1.94
N TRP A 147 -19.71 -10.66 -2.47
CA TRP A 147 -19.44 -11.78 -3.35
C TRP A 147 -18.20 -12.53 -2.92
N LEU A 148 -18.28 -13.86 -2.96
CA LEU A 148 -17.14 -14.76 -2.78
C LEU A 148 -16.77 -15.36 -4.13
N THR A 149 -15.50 -15.27 -4.51
CA THR A 149 -14.96 -15.75 -5.77
C THR A 149 -13.86 -16.77 -5.52
N ILE A 150 -13.82 -17.82 -6.32
CA ILE A 150 -12.71 -18.78 -6.41
C ILE A 150 -12.02 -18.59 -7.75
N ASN A 151 -10.68 -18.47 -7.74
CA ASN A 151 -9.83 -18.30 -8.89
C ASN A 151 -8.95 -19.53 -9.05
N THR A 152 -8.89 -20.09 -10.26
CA THR A 152 -8.06 -21.24 -10.59
C THR A 152 -7.68 -21.23 -12.08
N HIS A 153 -6.86 -22.18 -12.50
CA HIS A 153 -6.52 -22.39 -13.88
C HIS A 153 -7.16 -23.67 -14.40
N ILE A 154 -7.49 -23.67 -15.68
CA ILE A 154 -7.92 -24.86 -16.41
C ILE A 154 -6.81 -25.28 -17.37
N SER A 155 -6.46 -26.57 -17.33
CA SER A 155 -5.60 -27.17 -18.34
C SER A 155 -6.34 -27.35 -19.68
N ALA A 156 -5.57 -27.50 -20.78
CA ALA A 156 -6.16 -27.65 -22.11
C ALA A 156 -7.07 -28.89 -22.24
N ASP A 157 -6.87 -29.89 -21.38
CA ASP A 157 -7.58 -31.17 -21.41
C ASP A 157 -8.87 -31.20 -20.58
N GLU A 158 -9.13 -30.15 -19.78
CA GLU A 158 -10.31 -30.08 -18.89
C GLU A 158 -11.51 -29.42 -19.57
N THR A 159 -12.70 -29.94 -19.31
CA THR A 159 -13.93 -29.34 -19.82
C THR A 159 -14.46 -28.26 -18.87
N PRO A 160 -14.71 -27.02 -19.36
CA PRO A 160 -15.20 -25.94 -18.51
C PRO A 160 -16.45 -26.27 -17.71
N ARG A 161 -17.37 -27.08 -18.25
CA ARG A 161 -18.63 -27.45 -17.59
C ARG A 161 -18.44 -28.33 -16.37
N GLN A 162 -17.48 -29.26 -16.39
CA GLN A 162 -17.16 -30.11 -15.24
C GLN A 162 -16.50 -29.28 -14.15
N LEU A 163 -15.49 -28.51 -14.51
CA LEU A 163 -14.77 -27.63 -13.60
C LEU A 163 -15.73 -26.63 -12.90
N MET A 164 -16.68 -26.04 -13.62
CA MET A 164 -17.66 -25.12 -13.03
C MET A 164 -18.49 -25.78 -11.90
N ARG A 165 -18.84 -27.06 -11.99
CA ARG A 165 -19.55 -27.77 -10.94
C ARG A 165 -18.65 -28.02 -9.72
N GLU A 166 -17.39 -28.33 -9.95
CA GLU A 166 -16.39 -28.52 -8.89
C GLU A 166 -16.13 -27.19 -8.15
N LEU A 167 -16.00 -26.08 -8.89
CA LEU A 167 -15.86 -24.73 -8.31
C LEU A 167 -17.09 -24.29 -7.50
N ASP A 168 -18.31 -24.56 -8.00
CA ASP A 168 -19.55 -24.29 -7.25
C ASP A 168 -19.55 -25.07 -5.92
N THR A 169 -19.21 -26.35 -5.96
CA THR A 169 -19.14 -27.21 -4.78
C THR A 169 -18.10 -26.71 -3.78
N ALA A 170 -16.89 -26.38 -4.25
CA ALA A 170 -15.80 -25.85 -3.43
C ALA A 170 -16.17 -24.50 -2.79
N LEU A 171 -16.79 -23.61 -3.56
CA LEU A 171 -17.17 -22.29 -3.08
C LEU A 171 -18.30 -22.34 -2.03
N ARG A 172 -19.29 -23.24 -2.21
CA ARG A 172 -20.34 -23.50 -1.20
C ARG A 172 -19.76 -24.11 0.07
N ALA A 173 -18.79 -25.00 -0.04
CA ALA A 173 -18.07 -25.54 1.12
C ALA A 173 -17.29 -24.43 1.86
N LYS A 174 -16.63 -23.51 1.13
CA LYS A 174 -15.95 -22.36 1.72
C LYS A 174 -16.94 -21.40 2.40
N LEU A 175 -18.10 -21.14 1.81
CA LEU A 175 -19.15 -20.34 2.43
C LEU A 175 -19.63 -20.96 3.75
N ALA A 176 -19.83 -22.29 3.78
CA ALA A 176 -20.21 -23.00 5.00
C ALA A 176 -19.12 -22.96 6.08
N GLU A 177 -17.84 -22.97 5.69
CA GLU A 177 -16.71 -22.76 6.60
C GLU A 177 -16.72 -21.34 7.18
N LEU A 178 -16.84 -20.32 6.33
CA LEU A 178 -16.86 -18.91 6.72
C LEU A 178 -18.05 -18.56 7.63
N ALA A 179 -19.17 -19.26 7.51
CA ALA A 179 -20.36 -19.07 8.37
C ALA A 179 -20.17 -19.58 9.81
N LYS A 180 -19.09 -20.32 10.10
CA LYS A 180 -18.78 -20.77 11.47
C LYS A 180 -18.37 -19.60 12.35
N PRO A 181 -18.48 -19.73 13.70
CA PRO A 181 -17.98 -18.71 14.61
C PRO A 181 -16.51 -18.36 14.36
N ILE A 182 -16.19 -17.08 14.45
CA ILE A 182 -14.80 -16.61 14.32
C ILE A 182 -13.96 -17.20 15.47
N PRO A 183 -12.79 -17.80 15.19
CA PRO A 183 -11.88 -18.22 16.24
C PRO A 183 -11.51 -17.03 17.14
N PRO A 184 -11.40 -17.21 18.46
CA PRO A 184 -11.04 -16.13 19.35
C PRO A 184 -9.67 -15.54 18.94
N LEU A 185 -9.54 -14.23 19.10
CA LEU A 185 -8.25 -13.57 18.96
C LEU A 185 -7.37 -13.94 20.17
N PRO A 186 -6.07 -14.20 19.95
CA PRO A 186 -5.14 -14.39 21.08
C PRO A 186 -4.98 -13.07 21.84
N ASP A 187 -4.41 -13.17 23.04
CA ASP A 187 -3.96 -11.97 23.76
C ASP A 187 -2.82 -11.28 23.02
N ALA A 188 -2.79 -9.94 23.10
CA ALA A 188 -1.71 -9.16 22.52
C ALA A 188 -0.36 -9.57 23.17
N PRO A 189 0.68 -9.90 22.37
CA PRO A 189 1.96 -10.31 22.92
C PRO A 189 2.65 -9.14 23.61
N LYS A 190 3.29 -9.41 24.76
CA LYS A 190 4.08 -8.39 25.47
C LYS A 190 5.34 -8.03 24.67
N THR A 191 5.62 -6.74 24.56
CA THR A 191 6.88 -6.23 24.03
C THR A 191 8.03 -6.61 24.97
N THR A 192 9.09 -7.19 24.43
CA THR A 192 10.28 -7.61 25.17
C THR A 192 11.49 -6.71 24.93
N ASP A 193 11.56 -6.08 23.75
CA ASP A 193 12.64 -5.15 23.39
C ASP A 193 12.12 -4.11 22.39
N ILE A 194 12.67 -2.88 22.46
CA ILE A 194 12.42 -1.80 21.51
C ILE A 194 13.75 -1.13 21.17
N ARG A 195 14.02 -0.99 19.89
CA ARG A 195 15.24 -0.36 19.38
C ARG A 195 14.93 0.68 18.31
N TYR A 196 15.69 1.76 18.32
CA TYR A 196 15.66 2.79 17.29
C TYR A 196 17.05 2.86 16.65
N PRO A 197 17.23 2.34 15.40
CA PRO A 197 18.52 2.36 14.69
C PRO A 197 19.09 3.76 14.46
N MET A 198 18.21 4.78 14.47
CA MET A 198 18.60 6.20 14.35
C MET A 198 18.23 6.94 15.64
N PRO A 199 19.16 7.16 16.58
CA PRO A 199 18.96 8.01 17.76
C PRO A 199 18.91 9.49 17.37
N TYR A 200 18.52 10.36 18.34
CA TYR A 200 18.25 11.78 18.05
C TYR A 200 19.47 12.55 17.55
N ASP A 201 20.63 12.33 18.12
CA ASP A 201 21.88 12.98 17.72
C ASP A 201 22.27 12.69 16.25
N VAL A 202 22.14 11.43 15.83
CA VAL A 202 22.33 11.02 14.44
C VAL A 202 21.25 11.60 13.52
N TRP A 203 19.99 11.64 13.98
CA TRP A 203 18.91 12.29 13.25
C TRP A 203 19.21 13.78 13.02
N GLU A 204 19.59 14.51 14.06
CA GLU A 204 19.87 15.94 14.00
C GLU A 204 21.02 16.25 13.05
N GLU A 205 22.11 15.48 13.11
CA GLU A 205 23.24 15.61 12.18
C GLU A 205 22.81 15.42 10.72
N ARG A 206 22.10 14.33 10.43
CA ARG A 206 21.64 13.99 9.07
C ARG A 206 20.66 15.02 8.52
N LEU A 207 19.73 15.47 9.36
CA LEU A 207 18.76 16.49 8.96
C LEU A 207 19.44 17.83 8.69
N ASN A 208 20.38 18.26 9.52
CA ASN A 208 21.16 19.48 9.29
C ASN A 208 21.97 19.40 7.98
N SER A 209 22.58 18.25 7.67
CA SER A 209 23.26 18.03 6.39
C SER A 209 22.31 18.18 5.20
N ALA A 210 21.05 17.68 5.30
CA ALA A 210 20.05 17.88 4.26
C ALA A 210 19.66 19.36 4.11
N ILE A 211 19.45 20.07 5.24
CA ILE A 211 19.13 21.52 5.24
C ILE A 211 20.26 22.34 4.59
N GLU A 212 21.52 22.03 4.85
CA GLU A 212 22.66 22.72 4.22
C GLU A 212 22.65 22.55 2.68
N LYS A 213 22.35 21.35 2.19
CA LYS A 213 22.19 21.12 0.74
C LYS A 213 21.02 21.92 0.15
N MET A 214 19.94 22.10 0.92
CA MET A 214 18.80 22.94 0.52
C MET A 214 19.17 24.41 0.47
N LYS A 215 19.88 24.92 1.47
CA LYS A 215 20.40 26.32 1.50
C LYS A 215 21.38 26.60 0.38
N ALA A 216 22.14 25.58 -0.06
CA ALA A 216 23.01 25.66 -1.23
C ALA A 216 22.25 25.56 -2.57
N GLY A 217 20.92 25.42 -2.57
CA GLY A 217 20.09 25.37 -3.77
C GLY A 217 20.11 24.04 -4.54
N MET A 218 20.70 23.00 -3.98
CA MET A 218 20.78 21.67 -4.62
C MET A 218 19.47 20.89 -4.50
N LEU A 219 18.68 21.15 -3.47
CA LEU A 219 17.49 20.37 -3.09
C LEU A 219 16.44 21.33 -2.51
N LYS A 220 15.16 21.13 -2.80
CA LYS A 220 14.07 21.91 -2.23
C LYS A 220 13.40 21.19 -1.07
N LYS A 221 13.29 19.86 -1.17
CA LYS A 221 12.63 19.00 -0.18
C LYS A 221 13.22 17.60 -0.23
N VAL A 222 13.33 16.95 0.93
CA VAL A 222 13.53 15.49 1.07
C VAL A 222 12.63 14.98 2.20
N VAL A 223 12.18 13.74 2.08
CA VAL A 223 11.52 13.05 3.18
C VAL A 223 12.51 12.07 3.80
N LEU A 224 12.76 12.20 5.10
CA LEU A 224 13.60 11.27 5.85
C LEU A 224 12.74 10.44 6.80
N SER A 225 13.02 9.14 6.85
CA SER A 225 12.31 8.18 7.70
C SER A 225 13.15 7.64 8.84
N ARG A 226 12.44 7.18 9.86
CA ARG A 226 12.98 6.44 11.01
C ARG A 226 12.25 5.13 11.17
N VAL A 227 12.91 4.18 11.80
CA VAL A 227 12.36 2.86 12.11
C VAL A 227 12.33 2.65 13.62
N CYS A 228 11.24 2.05 14.11
CA CYS A 228 11.14 1.48 15.43
C CYS A 228 11.10 -0.04 15.27
N GLU A 229 12.13 -0.73 15.74
CA GLU A 229 12.20 -2.18 15.80
C GLU A 229 11.67 -2.65 17.15
N ALA A 230 10.73 -3.58 17.13
CA ALA A 230 10.17 -4.15 18.36
C ALA A 230 10.21 -5.67 18.31
N LYS A 231 10.50 -6.28 19.48
CA LYS A 231 10.45 -7.72 19.68
C LYS A 231 9.41 -8.07 20.73
N PHE A 232 8.73 -9.19 20.53
CA PHE A 232 7.62 -9.64 21.37
C PHE A 232 7.89 -11.01 21.97
N ALA A 233 7.17 -11.34 23.04
CA ALA A 233 7.29 -12.64 23.71
C ALA A 233 6.74 -13.82 22.91
N HIS A 234 5.81 -13.55 21.99
CA HIS A 234 5.12 -14.52 21.14
C HIS A 234 4.87 -13.94 19.74
N PRO A 235 4.55 -14.76 18.72
CA PRO A 235 4.21 -14.28 17.40
C PRO A 235 3.08 -13.25 17.43
N ILE A 236 3.20 -12.26 16.55
CA ILE A 236 2.25 -11.16 16.38
C ILE A 236 1.05 -11.68 15.59
N ASP A 237 -0.17 -11.40 16.08
CA ASP A 237 -1.41 -11.63 15.34
C ASP A 237 -1.84 -10.31 14.65
N VAL A 238 -1.73 -10.27 13.32
CA VAL A 238 -2.08 -9.06 12.54
C VAL A 238 -3.58 -8.75 12.59
N ASP A 239 -4.46 -9.71 12.88
CA ASP A 239 -5.91 -9.47 12.99
C ASP A 239 -6.22 -8.55 14.18
N LEU A 240 -5.47 -8.67 15.30
CA LEU A 240 -5.55 -7.74 16.43
C LEU A 240 -5.18 -6.32 16.03
N ALA A 241 -4.09 -6.18 15.29
CA ALA A 241 -3.62 -4.88 14.82
C ALA A 241 -4.63 -4.24 13.85
N LEU A 242 -5.17 -5.01 12.89
CA LEU A 242 -6.20 -4.53 11.95
C LEU A 242 -7.49 -4.14 12.66
N ASP A 243 -7.94 -4.91 13.66
CA ASP A 243 -9.12 -4.58 14.48
C ASP A 243 -8.91 -3.26 15.25
N PHE A 244 -7.72 -3.04 15.81
CA PHE A 244 -7.39 -1.77 16.47
C PHE A 244 -7.42 -0.61 15.49
N LEU A 245 -6.76 -0.75 14.33
CA LEU A 245 -6.70 0.27 13.30
C LEU A 245 -8.08 0.62 12.76
N ALA A 246 -8.94 -0.37 12.53
CA ALA A 246 -10.32 -0.15 12.08
C ALA A 246 -11.15 0.66 13.09
N LYS A 247 -10.95 0.44 14.39
CA LYS A 247 -11.68 1.14 15.45
C LYS A 247 -11.15 2.55 15.70
N GLN A 248 -9.83 2.74 15.64
CA GLN A 248 -9.19 4.00 16.02
C GLN A 248 -8.99 4.97 14.84
N TYR A 249 -8.93 4.44 13.62
CA TYR A 249 -8.66 5.20 12.38
C TYR A 249 -9.62 4.79 11.25
N PRO A 250 -10.95 4.89 11.47
CA PRO A 250 -11.96 4.41 10.52
C PRO A 250 -11.94 5.15 9.17
N GLU A 251 -11.44 6.40 9.16
CA GLU A 251 -11.38 7.28 7.99
C GLU A 251 -10.25 6.96 7.00
N THR A 252 -9.38 6.00 7.33
CA THR A 252 -8.19 5.69 6.53
C THR A 252 -8.42 4.49 5.61
N ILE A 253 -7.50 4.29 4.68
CA ILE A 253 -7.39 3.07 3.89
C ILE A 253 -6.57 2.07 4.71
N ARG A 254 -7.17 0.92 5.01
CA ARG A 254 -6.51 -0.19 5.71
C ARG A 254 -6.10 -1.24 4.70
N PHE A 255 -4.90 -1.76 4.85
CA PHE A 255 -4.37 -2.78 3.96
C PHE A 255 -3.56 -3.85 4.72
N LEU A 256 -3.52 -5.04 4.14
CA LEU A 256 -2.68 -6.16 4.53
C LEU A 256 -2.15 -6.84 3.28
N PHE A 257 -0.85 -7.09 3.24
CA PHE A 257 -0.20 -7.98 2.30
C PHE A 257 0.66 -8.96 3.10
N GLU A 258 0.20 -10.21 3.20
CA GLU A 258 0.85 -11.31 3.93
C GLU A 258 1.15 -12.44 2.94
N PRO A 259 2.26 -12.35 2.18
CA PRO A 259 2.61 -13.32 1.13
C PRO A 259 3.02 -14.67 1.72
N ARG A 260 3.45 -14.69 2.97
CA ARG A 260 3.76 -15.88 3.75
C ARG A 260 3.12 -15.75 5.14
N PRO A 261 2.60 -16.84 5.73
CA PRO A 261 2.06 -16.81 7.08
C PRO A 261 3.04 -16.20 8.08
N HIS A 262 2.57 -15.29 8.91
CA HIS A 262 3.35 -14.57 9.92
C HIS A 262 4.41 -13.61 9.37
N HIS A 263 4.42 -13.31 8.07
CA HIS A 263 5.25 -12.26 7.50
C HIS A 263 4.37 -11.30 6.70
N ALA A 264 4.04 -10.16 7.28
CA ALA A 264 3.00 -9.27 6.80
C ALA A 264 3.43 -7.81 6.77
N PHE A 265 3.11 -7.11 5.67
CA PHE A 265 3.13 -5.66 5.57
C PHE A 265 1.70 -5.14 5.65
N TYR A 266 1.40 -4.28 6.61
CA TYR A 266 0.06 -3.76 6.84
C TYR A 266 0.09 -2.36 7.44
N GLY A 267 -1.05 -1.68 7.34
CA GLY A 267 -1.15 -0.33 7.83
C GLY A 267 -2.54 0.29 7.67
N SER A 268 -2.59 1.58 8.02
CA SER A 268 -3.79 2.41 8.01
C SER A 268 -3.43 3.80 7.49
N THR A 269 -3.38 3.93 6.16
CA THR A 269 -2.87 5.11 5.45
C THR A 269 -3.97 6.12 5.13
N PRO A 270 -3.75 7.42 5.33
CA PRO A 270 -4.68 8.46 4.89
C PRO A 270 -4.47 8.87 3.42
N GLU A 271 -3.42 8.40 2.75
CA GLU A 271 -2.98 8.95 1.48
C GLU A 271 -3.32 8.02 0.31
N LEU A 272 -4.29 8.43 -0.51
CA LEU A 272 -4.59 7.84 -1.80
C LEU A 272 -3.53 8.28 -2.82
N LEU A 273 -2.76 7.34 -3.36
CA LEU A 273 -1.82 7.66 -4.43
C LEU A 273 -2.53 7.89 -5.76
N ALA A 274 -3.39 6.96 -6.16
CA ALA A 274 -4.31 7.14 -7.28
C ALA A 274 -5.45 6.11 -7.27
N HIS A 275 -6.56 6.49 -7.88
CA HIS A 275 -7.66 5.61 -8.26
C HIS A 275 -8.00 5.87 -9.74
N VAL A 276 -8.04 4.83 -10.54
CA VAL A 276 -8.44 4.88 -11.94
C VAL A 276 -9.59 3.92 -12.18
N ASP A 277 -10.67 4.44 -12.81
CA ASP A 277 -11.81 3.68 -13.30
C ASP A 277 -12.13 4.16 -14.72
N GLY A 278 -11.80 3.34 -15.71
CA GLY A 278 -11.84 3.72 -17.12
C GLY A 278 -10.90 4.88 -17.43
N THR A 279 -11.46 6.05 -17.73
CA THR A 279 -10.73 7.31 -17.94
C THR A 279 -10.76 8.23 -16.73
N SER A 280 -11.58 7.93 -15.72
CA SER A 280 -11.67 8.73 -14.50
C SER A 280 -10.47 8.51 -13.58
N LEU A 281 -9.77 9.60 -13.23
CA LEU A 281 -8.63 9.63 -12.34
C LEU A 281 -8.95 10.41 -11.09
N ARG A 282 -8.59 9.88 -9.91
CA ARG A 282 -8.58 10.59 -8.63
C ARG A 282 -7.26 10.37 -7.93
N THR A 283 -6.72 11.41 -7.34
CA THR A 283 -5.54 11.42 -6.47
C THR A 283 -5.66 12.57 -5.47
N MET A 284 -4.66 12.74 -4.62
CA MET A 284 -4.59 13.86 -3.67
C MET A 284 -3.15 14.27 -3.42
N ALA A 285 -2.98 15.52 -2.99
CA ALA A 285 -1.76 15.97 -2.33
C ALA A 285 -2.00 16.01 -0.81
N LEU A 286 -1.09 15.41 -0.05
CA LEU A 286 -1.12 15.36 1.41
C LEU A 286 0.28 15.70 1.95
N ALA A 287 0.46 16.89 2.53
CA ALA A 287 1.74 17.32 3.12
C ALA A 287 1.50 18.49 4.08
N GLY A 288 2.47 18.76 4.97
CA GLY A 288 2.29 19.67 6.09
C GLY A 288 1.42 19.04 7.18
N SER A 289 1.87 19.14 8.45
CA SER A 289 1.23 18.38 9.53
C SER A 289 1.21 19.15 10.82
N ILE A 290 0.12 19.00 11.58
CA ILE A 290 0.03 19.46 12.96
C ILE A 290 -0.73 18.43 13.81
N ARG A 291 -0.40 18.33 15.09
CA ARG A 291 -1.14 17.45 16.00
C ARG A 291 -2.62 17.79 16.03
N ARG A 292 -3.48 16.83 16.32
CA ARG A 292 -4.87 17.09 16.68
C ARG A 292 -4.97 17.62 18.09
N GLY A 293 -5.90 18.52 18.34
CA GLY A 293 -6.23 19.03 19.68
C GLY A 293 -6.94 18.00 20.55
N LYS A 294 -6.93 18.22 21.85
CA LYS A 294 -7.67 17.38 22.81
C LYS A 294 -9.17 17.72 22.83
N THR A 295 -9.54 18.90 22.39
CA THR A 295 -10.92 19.39 22.25
C THR A 295 -11.20 19.80 20.81
N ALA A 296 -12.49 19.97 20.45
CA ALA A 296 -12.88 20.46 19.12
C ALA A 296 -12.31 21.86 18.85
N ASP A 297 -12.37 22.76 19.85
CA ASP A 297 -11.88 24.14 19.73
C ASP A 297 -10.36 24.17 19.55
N GLU A 298 -9.60 23.39 20.32
CA GLU A 298 -8.15 23.27 20.15
C GLU A 298 -7.81 22.71 18.77
N THR A 299 -8.57 21.72 18.30
CA THR A 299 -8.40 21.12 16.96
C THR A 299 -8.59 22.18 15.87
N ALA A 300 -9.64 23.01 15.98
CA ALA A 300 -9.90 24.09 15.04
C ALA A 300 -8.80 25.18 15.07
N GLN A 301 -8.32 25.56 16.25
CA GLN A 301 -7.22 26.51 16.40
C GLN A 301 -5.93 26.01 15.73
N LEU A 302 -5.58 24.74 15.95
CA LEU A 302 -4.43 24.12 15.33
C LEU A 302 -4.59 23.98 13.81
N ALA A 303 -5.81 23.70 13.32
CA ALA A 303 -6.08 23.70 11.88
C ALA A 303 -5.85 25.08 11.26
N ASP A 304 -6.27 26.16 11.94
CA ASP A 304 -6.04 27.52 11.50
C ASP A 304 -4.55 27.92 11.54
N GLU A 305 -3.81 27.43 12.53
CA GLU A 305 -2.36 27.59 12.60
C GLU A 305 -1.70 26.91 11.38
N LEU A 306 -2.07 25.66 11.07
CA LEU A 306 -1.55 24.93 9.91
C LEU A 306 -1.87 25.64 8.59
N ARG A 307 -3.10 26.15 8.40
CA ARG A 307 -3.47 26.92 7.20
C ARG A 307 -2.65 28.21 7.03
N ARG A 308 -2.18 28.83 8.12
CA ARG A 308 -1.38 30.07 8.10
C ARG A 308 0.11 29.82 8.05
N SER A 309 0.58 28.61 8.34
CA SER A 309 2.01 28.27 8.33
C SER A 309 2.60 28.43 6.94
N ALA A 310 3.53 29.36 6.77
CA ALA A 310 4.20 29.59 5.49
C ALA A 310 5.05 28.37 5.09
N LYS A 311 5.72 27.71 6.05
CA LYS A 311 6.52 26.50 5.85
C LYS A 311 5.65 25.37 5.30
N ASP A 312 4.53 25.06 6.00
CA ASP A 312 3.70 23.90 5.65
C ASP A 312 2.96 24.13 4.31
N ARG A 313 2.53 25.36 4.04
CA ARG A 313 1.95 25.72 2.74
C ARG A 313 2.97 25.58 1.60
N TYR A 314 4.22 26.01 1.82
CA TYR A 314 5.27 25.86 0.82
C TYR A 314 5.56 24.38 0.54
N GLU A 315 5.71 23.59 1.60
CA GLU A 315 5.88 22.12 1.50
C GLU A 315 4.75 21.46 0.72
N HIS A 316 3.51 21.81 1.06
CA HIS A 316 2.31 21.28 0.40
C HIS A 316 2.22 21.68 -1.08
N GLN A 317 2.48 22.95 -1.38
CA GLN A 317 2.43 23.47 -2.75
C GLN A 317 3.42 22.75 -3.67
N LEU A 318 4.63 22.42 -3.18
CA LEU A 318 5.60 21.62 -3.94
C LEU A 318 5.02 20.26 -4.37
N VAL A 319 4.22 19.63 -3.49
CA VAL A 319 3.57 18.34 -3.79
C VAL A 319 2.49 18.53 -4.84
N VAL A 320 1.61 19.51 -4.67
CA VAL A 320 0.53 19.83 -5.62
C VAL A 320 1.09 20.12 -7.01
N ASP A 321 2.10 20.97 -7.10
CA ASP A 321 2.70 21.38 -8.38
C ASP A 321 3.34 20.19 -9.10
N LYS A 322 4.01 19.30 -8.39
CA LYS A 322 4.62 18.10 -8.98
C LYS A 322 3.62 17.05 -9.43
N ILE A 323 2.58 16.80 -8.65
CA ILE A 323 1.48 15.92 -9.08
C ILE A 323 0.84 16.48 -10.36
N ARG A 324 0.56 17.79 -10.37
CA ARG A 324 0.04 18.48 -11.56
C ARG A 324 0.95 18.33 -12.77
N GLU A 325 2.25 18.62 -12.61
CA GLU A 325 3.28 18.53 -13.67
C GLU A 325 3.30 17.12 -14.31
N ARG A 326 3.23 16.08 -13.47
CA ARG A 326 3.30 14.68 -13.90
C ARG A 326 2.01 14.18 -14.56
N LEU A 327 0.86 14.71 -14.15
CA LEU A 327 -0.44 14.26 -14.67
C LEU A 327 -0.92 15.02 -15.90
N ILE A 328 -0.51 16.27 -16.14
CA ILE A 328 -0.89 17.07 -17.31
C ILE A 328 -0.68 16.32 -18.64
N PRO A 329 0.47 15.64 -18.89
CA PRO A 329 0.67 14.91 -20.13
C PRO A 329 -0.30 13.73 -20.33
N LEU A 330 -0.83 13.16 -19.25
CA LEU A 330 -1.66 11.96 -19.23
C LEU A 330 -3.16 12.26 -19.24
N THR A 331 -3.55 13.52 -18.98
CA THR A 331 -4.96 13.91 -18.82
C THR A 331 -5.43 14.89 -19.90
N HIS A 332 -6.70 14.77 -20.31
CA HIS A 332 -7.40 15.79 -21.10
C HIS A 332 -7.77 16.97 -20.23
N GLU A 333 -8.27 16.68 -19.05
CA GLU A 333 -8.68 17.65 -18.05
C GLU A 333 -8.10 17.25 -16.70
N LEU A 334 -7.53 18.21 -15.98
CA LEU A 334 -7.04 18.03 -14.61
C LEU A 334 -7.60 19.15 -13.74
N ARG A 335 -8.31 18.78 -12.69
CA ARG A 335 -8.93 19.70 -11.72
C ARG A 335 -8.19 19.60 -10.41
N ILE A 336 -7.64 20.72 -9.95
CA ILE A 336 -7.03 20.85 -8.63
C ILE A 336 -8.08 21.53 -7.73
N GLY A 337 -8.49 20.83 -6.68
CA GLY A 337 -9.44 21.36 -5.71
C GLY A 337 -8.83 22.40 -4.78
N GLU A 338 -9.63 22.92 -3.87
CA GLU A 338 -9.16 23.84 -2.83
C GLU A 338 -8.36 23.08 -1.77
N THR A 339 -7.28 23.69 -1.30
CA THR A 339 -6.51 23.16 -0.17
C THR A 339 -7.23 23.43 1.14
N ASP A 340 -7.48 22.37 1.91
CA ASP A 340 -8.05 22.46 3.24
C ASP A 340 -7.29 21.55 4.23
N VAL A 341 -7.69 21.56 5.49
CA VAL A 341 -7.14 20.70 6.53
C VAL A 341 -7.98 19.44 6.65
N MET A 342 -7.34 18.29 6.45
CA MET A 342 -7.93 16.97 6.69
C MET A 342 -7.61 16.51 8.12
N PRO A 343 -8.59 16.42 9.02
CA PRO A 343 -8.38 15.92 10.36
C PRO A 343 -8.36 14.38 10.34
N LEU A 344 -7.34 13.80 10.97
CA LEU A 344 -7.27 12.38 11.32
C LEU A 344 -7.39 12.22 12.84
N SER A 345 -7.43 10.98 13.33
CA SER A 345 -7.63 10.71 14.75
C SER A 345 -6.59 11.34 15.68
N ASN A 346 -5.33 11.48 15.27
CA ASN A 346 -4.24 12.01 16.10
C ASN A 346 -3.45 13.17 15.50
N ILE A 347 -3.64 13.48 14.23
CA ILE A 347 -2.89 14.47 13.46
C ILE A 347 -3.81 15.12 12.42
N GLN A 348 -3.45 16.30 11.93
CA GLN A 348 -4.12 17.00 10.85
C GLN A 348 -3.11 17.29 9.73
N HIS A 349 -3.54 17.26 8.48
CA HIS A 349 -2.70 17.53 7.31
C HIS A 349 -3.35 18.54 6.38
N LEU A 350 -2.53 19.33 5.66
CA LEU A 350 -3.03 20.02 4.47
C LEU A 350 -3.32 19.00 3.39
N HIS A 351 -4.45 19.13 2.75
CA HIS A 351 -5.00 18.21 1.76
C HIS A 351 -5.56 18.99 0.56
N THR A 352 -5.21 18.56 -0.64
CA THR A 352 -5.77 19.07 -1.90
C THR A 352 -6.27 17.89 -2.72
N PRO A 353 -7.59 17.75 -2.96
CA PRO A 353 -8.12 16.73 -3.85
C PRO A 353 -7.78 17.07 -5.30
N ILE A 354 -7.42 16.06 -6.08
CA ILE A 354 -7.07 16.20 -7.51
C ILE A 354 -7.85 15.15 -8.28
N SER A 355 -8.53 15.56 -9.34
CA SER A 355 -9.26 14.66 -10.22
C SER A 355 -8.99 15.00 -11.70
N GLY A 356 -9.18 14.04 -12.57
CA GLY A 356 -8.94 14.25 -13.99
C GLY A 356 -9.62 13.22 -14.89
N GLU A 357 -9.59 13.52 -16.18
CA GLU A 357 -10.00 12.65 -17.26
C GLU A 357 -8.76 12.27 -18.06
N LEU A 358 -8.43 10.97 -18.11
CA LEU A 358 -7.28 10.45 -18.87
C LEU A 358 -7.50 10.61 -20.36
N ARG A 359 -6.43 10.83 -21.13
CA ARG A 359 -6.47 10.95 -22.59
C ARG A 359 -6.89 9.67 -23.28
N GLN A 360 -6.63 8.53 -22.63
CA GLN A 360 -6.99 7.20 -23.10
C GLN A 360 -7.10 6.26 -21.91
N THR A 361 -7.80 5.16 -22.07
CA THR A 361 -7.84 4.09 -21.07
C THR A 361 -6.47 3.40 -21.06
N CYS A 362 -5.60 3.78 -20.11
CA CYS A 362 -4.26 3.23 -19.96
C CYS A 362 -4.11 2.31 -18.74
N GLY A 363 -5.16 2.23 -17.92
CA GLY A 363 -5.07 1.52 -16.63
C GLY A 363 -4.37 2.33 -15.54
N ILE A 364 -4.25 1.72 -14.36
CA ILE A 364 -3.72 2.39 -13.16
C ILE A 364 -2.18 2.47 -13.14
N LEU A 365 -1.47 1.47 -13.69
CA LEU A 365 -0.02 1.34 -13.49
C LEU A 365 0.80 2.47 -14.11
N PRO A 366 0.54 2.97 -15.33
CA PRO A 366 1.25 4.13 -15.87
C PRO A 366 1.06 5.40 -15.00
N ILE A 367 -0.09 5.51 -14.32
CA ILE A 367 -0.35 6.63 -13.42
C ILE A 367 0.46 6.50 -12.14
N ILE A 368 0.55 5.28 -11.58
CA ILE A 368 1.36 5.00 -10.40
C ILE A 368 2.84 5.24 -10.69
N GLU A 369 3.35 4.77 -11.82
CA GLU A 369 4.72 5.01 -12.27
C GLU A 369 5.02 6.52 -12.39
N ALA A 370 4.14 7.28 -13.01
CA ALA A 370 4.29 8.72 -13.14
C ALA A 370 4.31 9.44 -11.79
N LEU A 371 3.56 8.95 -10.80
CA LEU A 371 3.46 9.60 -9.49
C LEU A 371 4.51 9.14 -8.49
N HIS A 372 5.00 7.90 -8.57
CA HIS A 372 5.88 7.34 -7.54
C HIS A 372 7.38 7.66 -7.74
N PRO A 373 8.10 8.02 -6.65
CA PRO A 373 7.54 8.59 -5.44
C PRO A 373 7.15 10.07 -5.63
N THR A 374 6.06 10.47 -4.98
CA THR A 374 5.70 11.90 -4.92
C THR A 374 6.69 12.68 -4.06
N PRO A 375 6.77 14.02 -4.16
CA PRO A 375 7.58 14.81 -3.24
C PRO A 375 7.14 14.73 -1.77
N ALA A 376 5.91 14.23 -1.52
CA ALA A 376 5.44 13.95 -0.16
C ALA A 376 6.19 12.77 0.49
N LEU A 377 6.88 11.93 -0.31
CA LEU A 377 7.51 10.68 0.11
C LEU A 377 9.01 10.61 -0.23
N GLY A 378 9.41 11.18 -1.37
CA GLY A 378 10.80 11.26 -1.82
C GLY A 378 11.37 12.65 -1.60
N GLY A 379 11.08 13.56 -2.50
CA GLY A 379 11.54 14.96 -2.47
C GLY A 379 11.61 15.60 -3.86
N ASP A 380 12.17 16.80 -3.92
CA ASP A 380 12.33 17.58 -5.16
C ASP A 380 13.70 18.29 -5.21
N PRO A 381 14.55 18.10 -6.22
CA PRO A 381 14.44 17.16 -7.35
C PRO A 381 14.51 15.69 -6.92
N GLN A 382 13.69 14.82 -7.55
CA GLN A 382 13.54 13.42 -7.15
C GLN A 382 14.86 12.64 -7.10
N HIS A 383 15.70 12.72 -8.14
CA HIS A 383 16.94 11.94 -8.22
C HIS A 383 17.94 12.31 -7.11
N ILE A 384 18.03 13.59 -6.72
CA ILE A 384 18.90 14.04 -5.61
C ILE A 384 18.33 13.58 -4.28
N ALA A 385 17.01 13.71 -4.09
CA ALA A 385 16.33 13.26 -2.88
C ALA A 385 16.48 11.75 -2.68
N MET A 386 16.31 10.94 -3.74
CA MET A 386 16.45 9.48 -3.67
C MET A 386 17.87 9.04 -3.32
N ALA A 387 18.89 9.70 -3.88
CA ALA A 387 20.29 9.43 -3.51
C ALA A 387 20.57 9.78 -2.05
N LEU A 388 20.02 10.92 -1.57
CA LEU A 388 20.19 11.36 -0.19
C LEU A 388 19.46 10.44 0.81
N ILE A 389 18.28 9.95 0.49
CA ILE A 389 17.56 8.96 1.29
C ILE A 389 18.39 7.69 1.44
N ALA A 390 18.98 7.19 0.35
CA ALA A 390 19.83 6.00 0.38
C ALA A 390 21.06 6.16 1.28
N ASP A 391 21.65 7.36 1.30
CA ASP A 391 22.84 7.68 2.11
C ASP A 391 22.52 7.90 3.60
N LEU A 392 21.36 8.53 3.88
CA LEU A 392 21.03 8.97 5.23
C LEU A 392 20.17 7.98 6.03
N GLU A 393 19.41 7.08 5.41
CA GLU A 393 18.56 6.12 6.12
C GLU A 393 19.33 4.83 6.42
N PRO A 394 19.45 4.41 7.71
CA PRO A 394 20.24 3.23 8.06
C PRO A 394 19.50 1.90 7.82
N VAL A 395 18.19 1.96 7.59
CA VAL A 395 17.32 0.80 7.35
C VAL A 395 16.59 1.01 6.03
N PRO A 396 16.65 0.06 5.11
CA PRO A 396 15.92 0.14 3.83
C PRO A 396 14.41 0.27 4.04
N ARG A 397 13.77 1.08 3.21
CA ARG A 397 12.31 1.27 3.28
C ARG A 397 11.50 0.05 2.83
N GLY A 398 12.06 -0.79 1.95
CA GLY A 398 11.31 -1.86 1.33
C GLY A 398 10.03 -1.34 0.66
N TRP A 399 8.88 -1.78 1.16
CA TRP A 399 7.56 -1.33 0.70
C TRP A 399 6.99 -0.15 1.50
N PHE A 400 7.67 0.34 2.53
CA PHE A 400 7.26 1.57 3.21
C PHE A 400 7.34 2.78 2.28
N ALA A 401 6.32 3.64 2.33
CA ALA A 401 6.15 4.82 1.49
C ALA A 401 6.03 4.53 -0.02
N SER A 402 5.66 3.31 -0.38
CA SER A 402 5.52 2.80 -1.74
C SER A 402 4.07 2.57 -2.14
N PRO A 403 3.79 2.40 -3.45
CA PRO A 403 2.45 2.04 -3.90
C PRO A 403 2.06 0.64 -3.42
N ILE A 404 0.90 0.54 -2.76
CA ILE A 404 0.23 -0.72 -2.42
C ILE A 404 -1.24 -0.61 -2.80
N GLY A 405 -1.82 -1.67 -3.38
CA GLY A 405 -3.20 -1.59 -3.83
C GLY A 405 -3.67 -2.84 -4.56
N TRP A 406 -4.62 -2.62 -5.45
CA TRP A 406 -5.24 -3.68 -6.25
C TRP A 406 -5.47 -3.24 -7.70
N ILE A 407 -5.56 -4.25 -8.59
CA ILE A 407 -5.81 -4.09 -10.04
C ILE A 407 -6.89 -5.08 -10.45
N ASP A 408 -7.92 -4.62 -11.19
CA ASP A 408 -8.96 -5.47 -11.77
C ASP A 408 -8.61 -5.97 -13.18
N GLY A 409 -9.48 -6.79 -13.76
CA GLY A 409 -9.31 -7.34 -15.10
C GLY A 409 -9.40 -6.33 -16.26
N ALA A 410 -9.84 -5.11 -16.00
CA ALA A 410 -9.81 -3.99 -16.95
C ALA A 410 -8.60 -3.07 -16.74
N LEU A 411 -7.68 -3.46 -15.85
CA LEU A 411 -6.53 -2.69 -15.35
C LEU A 411 -6.92 -1.40 -14.62
N ASN A 412 -8.18 -1.25 -14.21
CA ASN A 412 -8.54 -0.25 -13.22
C ASN A 412 -7.92 -0.62 -11.88
N GLY A 413 -7.88 0.32 -10.95
CA GLY A 413 -7.32 -0.01 -9.65
C GLY A 413 -7.30 1.16 -8.70
N GLN A 414 -6.95 0.83 -7.46
CA GLN A 414 -6.75 1.81 -6.41
C GLN A 414 -5.46 1.50 -5.67
N PHE A 415 -4.61 2.51 -5.55
CA PHE A 415 -3.35 2.43 -4.82
C PHE A 415 -3.27 3.51 -3.77
N ALA A 416 -2.83 3.14 -2.60
CA ALA A 416 -2.45 4.05 -1.54
C ALA A 416 -0.94 4.08 -1.37
N VAL A 417 -0.48 5.07 -0.64
CA VAL A 417 0.89 5.12 -0.17
C VAL A 417 1.02 4.28 1.09
N GLY A 418 1.96 3.34 1.12
CA GLY A 418 2.22 2.43 2.24
C GLY A 418 2.85 3.12 3.44
N ILE A 419 2.19 4.13 4.02
CA ILE A 419 2.59 4.83 5.24
C ILE A 419 1.66 4.50 6.41
N ARG A 420 2.02 4.94 7.62
CA ARG A 420 1.32 4.53 8.87
C ARG A 420 1.23 3.01 8.90
N SER A 421 2.36 2.37 8.66
CA SER A 421 2.50 0.96 8.36
C SER A 421 3.70 0.36 9.07
N GLY A 422 3.75 -0.95 9.08
CA GLY A 422 4.86 -1.74 9.54
C GLY A 422 4.92 -3.09 8.87
N VAL A 423 6.06 -3.71 8.91
CA VAL A 423 6.25 -5.10 8.55
C VAL A 423 6.46 -5.92 9.83
N THR A 424 5.81 -7.07 9.91
CA THR A 424 5.98 -8.03 11.01
C THR A 424 6.46 -9.36 10.49
N GLN A 425 7.35 -10.00 11.22
CA GLN A 425 7.84 -11.34 10.94
C GLN A 425 7.91 -12.12 12.25
N HIS A 426 7.00 -13.08 12.41
CA HIS A 426 6.84 -13.85 13.65
C HIS A 426 6.68 -12.96 14.89
N ASP A 427 7.70 -12.88 15.76
CA ASP A 427 7.75 -12.12 17.00
C ASP A 427 8.46 -10.76 16.87
N ARG A 428 8.73 -10.30 15.64
CA ARG A 428 9.43 -9.04 15.35
C ARG A 428 8.56 -8.10 14.52
N ALA A 429 8.70 -6.80 14.76
CA ALA A 429 8.06 -5.75 13.99
C ALA A 429 9.04 -4.61 13.69
N TRP A 430 8.92 -4.05 12.48
CA TRP A 430 9.58 -2.83 12.04
C TRP A 430 8.51 -1.82 11.65
N LEU A 431 8.39 -0.77 12.45
CA LEU A 431 7.45 0.32 12.22
C LEU A 431 8.18 1.48 11.58
N TYR A 432 7.60 2.07 10.55
CA TYR A 432 8.22 3.14 9.78
C TYR A 432 7.42 4.43 9.92
N ALA A 433 8.13 5.56 10.03
CA ALA A 433 7.54 6.89 9.96
C ALA A 433 8.56 7.91 9.44
N GLY A 434 8.11 8.91 8.68
CA GLY A 434 8.95 9.94 8.09
C GLY A 434 8.34 11.33 8.16
N ALA A 435 9.20 12.34 7.98
CA ALA A 435 8.82 13.74 7.89
C ALA A 435 9.44 14.42 6.67
N GLY A 436 8.71 15.37 6.08
CA GLY A 436 9.20 16.21 4.99
C GLY A 436 10.12 17.31 5.51
N ILE A 437 11.34 17.36 5.01
CA ILE A 437 12.37 18.32 5.40
C ILE A 437 12.46 19.38 4.31
N VAL A 438 12.42 20.64 4.71
CA VAL A 438 12.66 21.85 3.90
C VAL A 438 13.70 22.72 4.58
N SER A 439 14.14 23.78 3.93
CA SER A 439 15.23 24.67 4.44
C SER A 439 14.95 25.28 5.82
N GLU A 440 13.67 25.47 6.18
CA GLU A 440 13.20 26.02 7.46
C GLU A 440 12.85 24.98 8.49
N SER A 441 13.09 23.69 8.22
CA SER A 441 12.78 22.59 9.15
C SER A 441 13.68 22.66 10.39
N ASP A 442 13.09 22.34 11.54
CA ASP A 442 13.75 22.23 12.84
C ASP A 442 13.89 20.75 13.22
N PRO A 443 15.11 20.24 13.50
CA PRO A 443 15.35 18.83 13.78
C PRO A 443 14.48 18.26 14.91
N ARG A 444 14.23 19.06 15.95
CA ARG A 444 13.43 18.61 17.10
C ARG A 444 11.95 18.52 16.75
N LYS A 445 11.43 19.49 16.03
CA LYS A 445 10.02 19.49 15.61
C LYS A 445 9.72 18.32 14.68
N GLU A 446 10.60 18.05 13.69
CA GLU A 446 10.43 16.93 12.77
C GLU A 446 10.55 15.58 13.49
N TRP A 447 11.43 15.47 14.50
CA TRP A 447 11.52 14.29 15.36
C TRP A 447 10.21 14.04 16.11
N ASP A 448 9.64 15.07 16.72
CA ASP A 448 8.40 14.98 17.46
C ASP A 448 7.19 14.66 16.54
N GLU A 449 7.20 15.18 15.31
CA GLU A 449 6.20 14.83 14.27
C GLU A 449 6.29 13.35 13.91
N ILE A 450 7.49 12.79 13.69
CA ILE A 450 7.68 11.37 13.42
C ILE A 450 7.16 10.51 14.58
N ASN A 451 7.41 10.93 15.83
CA ASN A 451 6.90 10.23 17.01
C ASN A 451 5.35 10.20 17.04
N LEU A 452 4.67 11.23 16.55
CA LEU A 452 3.21 11.22 16.38
C LEU A 452 2.77 10.23 15.30
N LYS A 453 3.55 10.10 14.22
CA LYS A 453 3.27 9.22 13.09
C LYS A 453 3.49 7.74 13.41
N PHE A 454 4.31 7.39 14.40
CA PHE A 454 4.45 6.02 14.90
C PHE A 454 3.23 5.54 15.70
N ARG A 455 2.50 6.45 16.37
CA ARG A 455 1.43 6.09 17.31
C ARG A 455 0.39 5.10 16.80
N PRO A 456 -0.14 5.23 15.54
CA PRO A 456 -1.11 4.26 15.05
C PRO A 456 -0.61 2.83 15.10
N MET A 457 0.60 2.58 14.61
CA MET A 457 1.16 1.23 14.57
C MET A 457 1.65 0.75 15.95
N MET A 458 2.22 1.64 16.77
CA MET A 458 2.55 1.31 18.16
C MET A 458 1.31 0.89 18.95
N GLY A 459 0.21 1.66 18.84
CA GLY A 459 -1.06 1.32 19.49
C GLY A 459 -1.64 0.00 18.98
N ALA A 460 -1.54 -0.27 17.67
CA ALA A 460 -2.02 -1.50 17.06
C ALA A 460 -1.27 -2.76 17.57
N LEU A 461 -0.02 -2.60 17.98
CA LEU A 461 0.82 -3.68 18.53
C LEU A 461 0.92 -3.67 20.08
N GLY A 462 0.18 -2.78 20.75
CA GLY A 462 0.23 -2.67 22.22
C GLY A 462 1.60 -2.23 22.75
N ILE A 463 2.39 -1.50 21.94
CA ILE A 463 3.68 -0.95 22.38
C ILE A 463 3.37 0.28 23.24
N GLU A 464 3.61 0.15 24.55
CA GLU A 464 3.51 1.25 25.48
C GLU A 464 4.72 2.20 25.32
N LYS A 465 4.47 3.50 25.59
CA LYS A 465 5.52 4.54 25.54
C LYS A 465 6.39 4.51 26.77
#